data_79f4bccfad8bc21cb3f3bcdf4769d703
#
_entry.id   79f4bccfad8bc21cb3f3bcdf4769d703
#
_cell.length_a   1.000
_cell.length_b   1.000
_cell.length_c   1.000
_cell.angle_alpha   90.00
_cell.angle_beta   90.00
_cell.angle_gamma   90.00
#
_symmetry.space_group_name_H-M   'P 1'
#
loop_
_entity.id
_entity.type
_entity.pdbx_description
1 polymer ?
#
loop_
_entity_poly.entity_id
_entity_poly.type
_entity_poly.pdbx_seq_one_letter_code
_entity_poly.pdbx_strand_id
1 'polypeptide(L)'
;MVKRFCQWLYEEWSENFIFVCQEEMVKGTYVRFEYKLRFMREVMVQYLQHRLLKWFDENQRIFPWREDRATKYQQIVSEILLQRTKAETVAKYYDTFFSKFPDWNTLANASLEELEEIMKPLGLYRHRARRLYKLGEDIRRRGGRIPGNENELRDSGFIGLYVTNAFELFILRNRKPLLDVNMSRLLKRYFKPGDFIDVRHDKEIQELANDIVEVRRCKELNWAILDYAALVCKSRNPLCDECVLNKHCKYYELSKGNTTFIP
;
A
#
# COMPACT_ATOMS: atom_id res chain seq x y z
N MET A 1 13.32 -27.68 -14.83
CA MET A 1 12.52 -26.93 -13.84
C MET A 1 11.88 -25.67 -14.45
N VAL A 2 12.63 -24.83 -15.15
CA VAL A 2 12.10 -23.62 -15.84
C VAL A 2 10.98 -23.95 -16.84
N LYS A 3 11.13 -24.97 -17.70
CA LYS A 3 10.09 -25.38 -18.67
C LYS A 3 8.76 -25.79 -18.03
N ARG A 4 8.76 -26.50 -16.90
CA ARG A 4 7.53 -26.87 -16.17
C ARG A 4 6.88 -25.66 -15.50
N PHE A 5 7.68 -24.69 -15.08
CA PHE A 5 7.19 -23.47 -14.46
C PHE A 5 6.60 -22.51 -15.51
N CYS A 6 7.26 -22.36 -16.65
CA CYS A 6 6.72 -21.58 -17.79
C CYS A 6 5.45 -22.21 -18.36
N GLN A 7 5.37 -23.54 -18.43
CA GLN A 7 4.19 -24.25 -18.90
C GLN A 7 3.01 -24.08 -17.92
N TRP A 8 3.28 -24.08 -16.63
CA TRP A 8 2.28 -23.82 -15.60
C TRP A 8 1.78 -22.35 -15.62
N LEU A 9 2.66 -21.37 -15.88
CA LEU A 9 2.27 -19.97 -16.10
C LEU A 9 1.39 -19.82 -17.33
N TYR A 10 1.64 -20.61 -18.38
CA TYR A 10 0.83 -20.64 -19.59
C TYR A 10 -0.59 -21.19 -19.34
N GLU A 11 -0.73 -22.21 -18.52
CA GLU A 11 -2.02 -22.84 -18.20
C GLU A 11 -2.91 -21.96 -17.29
N GLU A 12 -2.31 -21.11 -16.43
CA GLU A 12 -3.02 -20.21 -15.51
C GLU A 12 -3.17 -18.76 -16.02
N TRP A 13 -2.40 -18.38 -17.08
CA TRP A 13 -2.29 -17.01 -17.57
C TRP A 13 -2.20 -16.98 -19.10
N SER A 14 -3.27 -16.60 -19.77
CA SER A 14 -3.35 -16.52 -21.23
C SER A 14 -2.34 -15.57 -21.89
N GLU A 15 -1.91 -15.94 -23.09
CA GLU A 15 -1.21 -15.29 -24.22
C GLU A 15 -0.21 -14.11 -24.01
N ASN A 16 -0.41 -13.19 -23.07
CA ASN A 16 0.50 -12.05 -22.90
C ASN A 16 1.83 -12.38 -22.21
N PHE A 17 1.99 -13.59 -21.66
CA PHE A 17 3.16 -14.00 -20.89
C PHE A 17 4.25 -14.69 -21.73
N ILE A 18 3.93 -15.10 -22.95
CA ILE A 18 4.85 -15.82 -23.85
C ILE A 18 6.00 -14.95 -24.32
N PHE A 19 5.79 -13.62 -24.45
CA PHE A 19 6.77 -12.71 -25.01
C PHE A 19 8.04 -12.58 -24.15
N VAL A 20 7.91 -12.59 -22.82
CA VAL A 20 9.03 -12.43 -21.89
C VAL A 20 9.90 -13.69 -21.80
N CYS A 21 9.32 -14.88 -21.99
CA CYS A 21 10.07 -16.15 -21.92
C CYS A 21 10.89 -16.48 -23.17
N GLN A 22 10.58 -15.90 -24.33
CA GLN A 22 11.24 -16.26 -25.61
C GLN A 22 12.49 -15.48 -25.91
N GLU A 23 12.62 -14.24 -25.46
CA GLU A 23 13.77 -13.37 -25.84
C GLU A 23 15.07 -13.61 -25.04
N GLU A 24 15.04 -14.27 -23.88
CA GLU A 24 16.20 -14.34 -22.99
C GLU A 24 16.96 -15.68 -22.96
N MET A 25 16.83 -16.53 -23.95
CA MET A 25 17.55 -17.83 -23.98
C MET A 25 18.97 -17.78 -24.58
N VAL A 26 19.54 -16.62 -24.84
CA VAL A 26 20.88 -16.52 -25.45
C VAL A 26 21.81 -15.60 -24.64
N LYS A 27 22.70 -16.17 -23.87
CA LYS A 27 24.11 -15.83 -23.58
C LYS A 27 24.56 -16.10 -22.12
N GLY A 28 25.66 -16.87 -21.94
CA GLY A 28 26.66 -16.85 -20.89
C GLY A 28 26.26 -17.08 -19.40
N THR A 29 26.97 -17.94 -18.70
CA THR A 29 26.64 -18.52 -17.39
C THR A 29 26.59 -17.59 -16.17
N TYR A 30 27.23 -16.42 -16.16
CA TYR A 30 27.20 -15.48 -15.01
C TYR A 30 26.06 -14.47 -15.09
N VAL A 31 25.77 -13.97 -16.26
CA VAL A 31 24.59 -13.16 -16.58
C VAL A 31 23.30 -13.95 -16.25
N ARG A 32 23.35 -15.26 -16.31
CA ARG A 32 22.24 -16.19 -16.12
C ARG A 32 21.66 -16.23 -14.69
N PHE A 33 22.43 -15.91 -13.65
CA PHE A 33 21.97 -16.02 -12.25
C PHE A 33 21.21 -14.76 -11.80
N GLU A 34 21.71 -13.58 -12.11
CA GLU A 34 21.03 -12.30 -11.81
C GLU A 34 19.73 -12.16 -12.61
N TYR A 35 19.75 -12.53 -13.90
CA TYR A 35 18.53 -12.57 -14.73
C TYR A 35 17.49 -13.54 -14.16
N LYS A 36 17.91 -14.69 -13.68
CA LYS A 36 16.99 -15.68 -13.09
C LYS A 36 16.34 -15.16 -11.81
N LEU A 37 17.08 -14.49 -10.94
CA LEU A 37 16.55 -13.91 -9.70
C LEU A 37 15.59 -12.76 -10.01
N ARG A 38 15.94 -11.88 -10.94
CA ARG A 38 15.09 -10.77 -11.38
C ARG A 38 13.80 -11.29 -12.00
N PHE A 39 13.89 -12.25 -12.91
CA PHE A 39 12.73 -12.89 -13.52
C PHE A 39 11.82 -13.56 -12.49
N MET A 40 12.38 -14.32 -11.53
CA MET A 40 11.59 -14.93 -10.46
C MET A 40 10.88 -13.88 -9.59
N ARG A 41 11.55 -12.77 -9.27
CA ARG A 41 10.95 -11.65 -8.55
C ARG A 41 9.77 -11.07 -9.32
N GLU A 42 9.94 -10.85 -10.61
CA GLU A 42 8.91 -10.29 -11.49
C GLU A 42 7.68 -11.18 -11.57
N VAL A 43 7.87 -12.49 -11.72
CA VAL A 43 6.79 -13.48 -11.67
C VAL A 43 6.08 -13.48 -10.33
N MET A 44 6.80 -13.43 -9.22
CA MET A 44 6.20 -13.36 -7.88
C MET A 44 5.39 -12.07 -7.69
N VAL A 45 5.87 -10.93 -8.21
CA VAL A 45 5.15 -9.65 -8.19
C VAL A 45 3.84 -9.77 -8.96
N GLN A 46 3.88 -10.26 -10.19
CA GLN A 46 2.69 -10.40 -11.04
C GLN A 46 1.67 -11.38 -10.44
N TYR A 47 2.14 -12.50 -9.89
CA TYR A 47 1.27 -13.45 -9.19
C TYR A 47 0.58 -12.78 -7.99
N LEU A 48 1.32 -12.04 -7.15
CA LEU A 48 0.76 -11.30 -6.02
C LEU A 48 -0.30 -10.29 -6.47
N GLN A 49 0.02 -9.49 -7.49
CA GLN A 49 -0.89 -8.49 -8.06
C GLN A 49 -2.21 -9.12 -8.50
N HIS A 50 -2.12 -10.17 -9.31
CA HIS A 50 -3.30 -10.85 -9.84
C HIS A 50 -4.15 -11.47 -8.73
N ARG A 51 -3.52 -12.24 -7.84
CA ARG A 51 -4.24 -12.95 -6.77
C ARG A 51 -4.91 -11.99 -5.79
N LEU A 52 -4.24 -10.89 -5.46
CA LEU A 52 -4.80 -9.89 -4.53
C LEU A 52 -5.90 -9.05 -5.18
N LEU A 53 -5.78 -8.67 -6.45
CA LEU A 53 -6.84 -7.95 -7.15
C LEU A 53 -8.09 -8.84 -7.32
N LYS A 54 -7.90 -10.13 -7.69
CA LYS A 54 -9.02 -11.07 -7.78
C LYS A 54 -9.70 -11.26 -6.42
N TRP A 55 -8.92 -11.45 -5.35
CA TRP A 55 -9.47 -11.57 -4.00
C TRP A 55 -10.22 -10.29 -3.58
N PHE A 56 -9.69 -9.13 -3.91
CA PHE A 56 -10.26 -7.83 -3.56
C PHE A 56 -11.62 -7.60 -4.23
N ASP A 57 -11.77 -8.01 -5.48
CA ASP A 57 -13.04 -7.87 -6.21
C ASP A 57 -14.21 -8.58 -5.49
N GLU A 58 -13.91 -9.62 -4.71
CA GLU A 58 -14.92 -10.42 -3.97
C GLU A 58 -14.99 -10.08 -2.48
N ASN A 59 -13.90 -9.54 -1.88
CA ASN A 59 -13.74 -9.45 -0.43
C ASN A 59 -13.40 -8.04 0.09
N GLN A 60 -13.46 -7.01 -0.75
CA GLN A 60 -13.10 -5.66 -0.36
C GLN A 60 -13.93 -5.17 0.84
N ARG A 61 -13.25 -4.48 1.76
CA ARG A 61 -13.95 -3.79 2.85
C ARG A 61 -14.54 -2.48 2.34
N ILE A 62 -15.79 -2.22 2.70
CA ILE A 62 -16.50 -1.00 2.33
C ILE A 62 -16.21 0.08 3.37
N PHE A 63 -15.68 1.22 2.90
CA PHE A 63 -15.42 2.38 3.73
C PHE A 63 -15.82 3.67 3.01
N PRO A 64 -16.36 4.69 3.70
CA PRO A 64 -16.85 5.92 3.06
C PRO A 64 -15.82 6.63 2.17
N TRP A 65 -14.54 6.63 2.59
CA TRP A 65 -13.45 7.27 1.81
C TRP A 65 -13.01 6.49 0.56
N ARG A 66 -13.55 5.29 0.34
CA ARG A 66 -13.28 4.46 -0.85
C ARG A 66 -14.39 4.53 -1.88
N GLU A 67 -15.55 5.05 -1.51
CA GLU A 67 -16.68 5.21 -2.40
C GLU A 67 -16.40 6.25 -3.49
N ASP A 68 -17.01 6.09 -4.67
CA ASP A 68 -16.81 7.00 -5.81
C ASP A 68 -17.23 8.46 -5.51
N ARG A 69 -18.17 8.65 -4.59
CA ARG A 69 -18.61 9.97 -4.11
C ARG A 69 -17.61 10.66 -3.18
N ALA A 70 -16.62 9.93 -2.65
CA ALA A 70 -15.64 10.52 -1.74
C ALA A 70 -14.76 11.51 -2.49
N THR A 71 -14.71 12.75 -2.02
CA THR A 71 -13.84 13.77 -2.58
C THR A 71 -12.36 13.46 -2.30
N LYS A 72 -11.47 14.03 -3.12
CA LYS A 72 -10.01 13.92 -2.89
C LYS A 72 -9.62 14.43 -1.51
N TYR A 73 -10.28 15.47 -1.01
CA TYR A 73 -10.13 15.97 0.35
C TYR A 73 -10.44 14.89 1.38
N GLN A 74 -11.61 14.27 1.27
CA GLN A 74 -12.03 13.22 2.19
C GLN A 74 -11.10 12.00 2.15
N GLN A 75 -10.64 11.60 0.97
CA GLN A 75 -9.68 10.51 0.83
C GLN A 75 -8.37 10.81 1.57
N ILE A 76 -7.74 11.97 1.32
CA ILE A 76 -6.46 12.34 1.95
C ILE A 76 -6.58 12.52 3.46
N VAL A 77 -7.61 13.23 3.91
CA VAL A 77 -7.80 13.44 5.35
C VAL A 77 -8.07 12.10 6.06
N SER A 78 -8.84 11.20 5.45
CA SER A 78 -9.03 9.85 5.99
C SER A 78 -7.70 9.10 6.16
N GLU A 79 -6.77 9.19 5.22
CA GLU A 79 -5.44 8.57 5.35
C GLU A 79 -4.63 9.15 6.54
N ILE A 80 -4.83 10.42 6.86
CA ILE A 80 -4.24 11.01 8.08
C ILE A 80 -4.93 10.47 9.34
N LEU A 81 -6.26 10.33 9.31
CA LEU A 81 -7.03 9.79 10.43
C LEU A 81 -6.75 8.29 10.67
N LEU A 82 -6.44 7.54 9.62
CA LEU A 82 -6.11 6.11 9.67
C LEU A 82 -4.76 5.82 10.32
N GLN A 83 -3.85 6.78 10.41
CA GLN A 83 -2.54 6.56 11.03
C GLN A 83 -2.69 6.05 12.47
N ARG A 84 -2.31 4.79 12.74
CA ARG A 84 -2.42 4.11 14.03
C ARG A 84 -3.85 4.01 14.60
N THR A 85 -4.87 4.09 13.75
CA THR A 85 -6.27 3.88 14.12
C THR A 85 -6.87 2.82 13.23
N LYS A 86 -7.72 1.97 13.82
CA LYS A 86 -8.46 0.96 13.06
C LYS A 86 -9.41 1.65 12.08
N ALA A 87 -9.52 1.09 10.88
CA ALA A 87 -10.37 1.63 9.83
C ALA A 87 -11.85 1.73 10.27
N GLU A 88 -12.33 0.73 11.02
CA GLU A 88 -13.70 0.70 11.55
C GLU A 88 -13.95 1.87 12.53
N THR A 89 -12.94 2.27 13.29
CA THR A 89 -13.04 3.42 14.19
C THR A 89 -13.12 4.72 13.39
N VAL A 90 -12.28 4.88 12.36
CA VAL A 90 -12.34 6.06 11.49
C VAL A 90 -13.69 6.13 10.77
N ALA A 91 -14.19 5.00 10.27
CA ALA A 91 -15.48 4.94 9.59
C ALA A 91 -16.64 5.43 10.48
N LYS A 92 -16.65 5.08 11.76
CA LYS A 92 -17.67 5.55 12.71
C LYS A 92 -17.66 7.07 12.94
N TYR A 93 -16.50 7.71 12.79
CA TYR A 93 -16.33 9.15 12.99
C TYR A 93 -16.28 9.94 11.69
N TYR A 94 -16.38 9.28 10.55
CA TYR A 94 -16.26 9.90 9.23
C TYR A 94 -17.25 11.04 9.05
N ASP A 95 -18.52 10.77 9.21
CA ASP A 95 -19.58 11.78 9.00
C ASP A 95 -19.46 12.93 10.00
N THR A 96 -19.17 12.63 11.27
CA THR A 96 -18.98 13.64 12.32
C THR A 96 -17.84 14.59 11.96
N PHE A 97 -16.69 14.04 11.51
CA PHE A 97 -15.54 14.85 11.14
C PHE A 97 -15.82 15.71 9.91
N PHE A 98 -16.33 15.08 8.83
CA PHE A 98 -16.53 15.78 7.55
C PHE A 98 -17.77 16.68 7.51
N SER A 99 -18.71 16.54 8.43
CA SER A 99 -19.78 17.52 8.64
C SER A 99 -19.24 18.82 9.25
N LYS A 100 -18.24 18.74 10.14
CA LYS A 100 -17.62 19.91 10.75
C LYS A 100 -16.55 20.54 9.86
N PHE A 101 -15.78 19.71 9.14
CA PHE A 101 -14.72 20.15 8.23
C PHE A 101 -14.96 19.54 6.83
N PRO A 102 -15.88 20.11 6.03
CA PRO A 102 -16.28 19.53 4.75
C PRO A 102 -15.25 19.67 3.63
N ASP A 103 -14.34 20.60 3.73
CA ASP A 103 -13.38 20.94 2.68
C ASP A 103 -12.05 21.49 3.23
N TRP A 104 -11.11 21.74 2.31
CA TRP A 104 -9.79 22.28 2.63
C TRP A 104 -9.84 23.67 3.28
N ASN A 105 -10.78 24.51 2.85
CA ASN A 105 -10.89 25.87 3.36
C ASN A 105 -11.36 25.88 4.82
N THR A 106 -12.36 25.09 5.13
CA THR A 106 -12.88 24.91 6.49
C THR A 106 -11.81 24.33 7.40
N LEU A 107 -11.07 23.31 6.94
CA LEU A 107 -9.96 22.73 7.68
C LEU A 107 -8.83 23.76 7.91
N ALA A 108 -8.51 24.58 6.91
CA ALA A 108 -7.45 25.58 6.99
C ALA A 108 -7.76 26.70 8.00
N ASN A 109 -9.04 26.95 8.27
CA ASN A 109 -9.50 27.94 9.22
C ASN A 109 -9.80 27.37 10.62
N ALA A 110 -9.69 26.06 10.81
CA ALA A 110 -9.89 25.41 12.10
C ALA A 110 -8.82 25.81 13.11
N SER A 111 -9.22 26.00 14.37
CA SER A 111 -8.26 26.14 15.47
C SER A 111 -7.68 24.78 15.88
N LEU A 112 -6.53 24.81 16.57
CA LEU A 112 -5.93 23.58 17.08
C LEU A 112 -6.85 22.90 18.11
N GLU A 113 -7.52 23.68 18.93
CA GLU A 113 -8.44 23.24 19.97
C GLU A 113 -9.66 22.52 19.36
N GLU A 114 -10.23 23.06 18.29
CA GLU A 114 -11.34 22.44 17.58
C GLU A 114 -10.96 21.10 16.96
N LEU A 115 -9.75 21.01 16.41
CA LEU A 115 -9.22 19.76 15.85
C LEU A 115 -8.92 18.76 16.95
N GLU A 116 -8.37 19.17 18.08
CA GLU A 116 -8.12 18.30 19.23
C GLU A 116 -9.43 17.71 19.77
N GLU A 117 -10.45 18.54 19.91
CA GLU A 117 -11.75 18.13 20.45
C GLU A 117 -12.41 17.06 19.59
N ILE A 118 -12.53 17.30 18.28
CA ILE A 118 -13.19 16.34 17.38
C ILE A 118 -12.40 15.03 17.23
N MET A 119 -11.09 15.07 17.45
CA MET A 119 -10.23 13.90 17.31
C MET A 119 -10.04 13.10 18.60
N LYS A 120 -10.51 13.56 19.75
CA LYS A 120 -10.42 12.83 21.04
C LYS A 120 -10.82 11.36 20.93
N PRO A 121 -11.96 11.01 20.31
CA PRO A 121 -12.40 9.63 20.20
C PRO A 121 -11.49 8.72 19.39
N LEU A 122 -10.66 9.29 18.49
CA LEU A 122 -9.75 8.53 17.64
C LEU A 122 -8.43 8.13 18.31
N GLY A 123 -8.16 8.65 19.52
CA GLY A 123 -6.88 8.47 20.22
C GLY A 123 -5.70 9.18 19.54
N LEU A 124 -4.60 9.36 20.27
CA LEU A 124 -3.42 10.12 19.81
C LEU A 124 -3.79 11.49 19.20
N TYR A 125 -4.88 12.06 19.64
CA TYR A 125 -5.58 13.19 19.03
C TYR A 125 -4.69 14.44 18.90
N ARG A 126 -3.87 14.77 19.92
CA ARG A 126 -2.98 15.94 19.91
C ARG A 126 -1.97 15.92 18.75
N HIS A 127 -1.35 14.77 18.49
CA HIS A 127 -0.40 14.65 17.38
C HIS A 127 -1.07 14.79 16.01
N ARG A 128 -2.27 14.23 15.86
CA ARG A 128 -3.04 14.31 14.62
C ARG A 128 -3.60 15.71 14.40
N ALA A 129 -4.19 16.29 15.43
CA ALA A 129 -4.69 17.66 15.37
C ALA A 129 -3.59 18.63 14.92
N ARG A 130 -2.40 18.54 15.52
CA ARG A 130 -1.24 19.33 15.10
C ARG A 130 -0.85 19.10 13.64
N ARG A 131 -0.93 17.86 13.14
CA ARG A 131 -0.66 17.58 11.73
C ARG A 131 -1.69 18.19 10.80
N LEU A 132 -2.98 18.03 11.12
CA LEU A 132 -4.05 18.64 10.34
C LEU A 132 -4.00 20.17 10.42
N TYR A 133 -3.72 20.71 11.58
CA TYR A 133 -3.55 22.16 11.77
C TYR A 133 -2.42 22.71 10.87
N LYS A 134 -1.23 22.08 10.91
CA LYS A 134 -0.11 22.48 10.04
C LYS A 134 -0.44 22.36 8.56
N LEU A 135 -1.16 21.29 8.16
CA LEU A 135 -1.65 21.14 6.79
C LEU A 135 -2.60 22.30 6.44
N GLY A 136 -3.52 22.64 7.32
CA GLY A 136 -4.41 23.78 7.15
C GLY A 136 -3.64 25.11 7.01
N GLU A 137 -2.64 25.35 7.85
CA GLU A 137 -1.76 26.53 7.74
C GLU A 137 -1.03 26.59 6.39
N ASP A 138 -0.50 25.47 5.90
CA ASP A 138 0.17 25.43 4.60
C ASP A 138 -0.80 25.74 3.45
N ILE A 139 -1.98 25.14 3.47
CA ILE A 139 -3.03 25.42 2.48
C ILE A 139 -3.44 26.89 2.51
N ARG A 140 -3.61 27.47 3.70
CA ARG A 140 -3.92 28.91 3.85
C ARG A 140 -2.82 29.79 3.27
N ARG A 141 -1.53 29.51 3.54
CA ARG A 141 -0.39 30.23 2.95
C ARG A 141 -0.36 30.15 1.42
N ARG A 142 -0.88 29.05 0.85
CA ARG A 142 -1.00 28.86 -0.60
C ARG A 142 -2.28 29.47 -1.18
N GLY A 143 -3.00 30.29 -0.42
CA GLY A 143 -4.27 30.90 -0.88
C GLY A 143 -5.39 29.89 -1.09
N GLY A 144 -5.47 28.85 -0.25
CA GLY A 144 -6.50 27.79 -0.32
C GLY A 144 -6.17 26.66 -1.31
N ARG A 145 -5.00 26.72 -1.97
CA ARG A 145 -4.61 25.68 -2.95
C ARG A 145 -3.83 24.55 -2.27
N ILE A 146 -4.19 23.32 -2.63
CA ILE A 146 -3.39 22.13 -2.28
C ILE A 146 -2.14 22.07 -3.17
N PRO A 147 -1.04 21.39 -2.73
CA PRO A 147 0.11 21.12 -3.59
C PRO A 147 -0.30 20.50 -4.92
N GLY A 148 0.21 21.01 -6.04
CA GLY A 148 -0.12 20.54 -7.37
C GLY A 148 0.93 19.60 -7.97
N ASN A 149 2.10 19.47 -7.31
CA ASN A 149 3.21 18.62 -7.76
C ASN A 149 4.09 18.16 -6.60
N GLU A 150 5.03 17.25 -6.88
CA GLU A 150 5.95 16.68 -5.88
C GLU A 150 6.81 17.73 -5.16
N ASN A 151 7.27 18.77 -5.84
CA ASN A 151 8.14 19.79 -5.23
C ASN A 151 7.37 20.58 -4.19
N GLU A 152 6.16 21.04 -4.54
CA GLU A 152 5.29 21.74 -3.61
C GLU A 152 4.90 20.87 -2.40
N LEU A 153 4.75 19.55 -2.63
CA LEU A 153 4.44 18.59 -1.59
C LEU A 153 5.63 18.39 -0.62
N ARG A 154 6.85 18.32 -1.15
CA ARG A 154 8.08 18.25 -0.34
C ARG A 154 8.29 19.49 0.51
N ASP A 155 8.01 20.67 -0.03
CA ASP A 155 8.15 21.95 0.68
C ASP A 155 7.16 22.11 1.82
N SER A 156 6.08 21.31 1.85
CA SER A 156 5.11 21.33 2.94
C SER A 156 5.66 20.77 4.28
N GLY A 157 6.78 20.04 4.27
CA GLY A 157 7.69 19.75 5.38
C GLY A 157 7.21 18.89 6.55
N PHE A 158 5.92 18.60 6.68
CA PHE A 158 5.36 17.84 7.81
C PHE A 158 4.60 16.57 7.40
N ILE A 159 4.52 16.30 6.12
CA ILE A 159 3.88 15.12 5.56
C ILE A 159 4.91 13.99 5.52
N GLY A 160 4.69 12.93 6.33
CA GLY A 160 5.56 11.76 6.31
C GLY A 160 5.32 10.91 5.05
N LEU A 161 6.27 10.00 4.74
CA LEU A 161 6.29 9.14 3.55
C LEU A 161 4.92 8.57 3.16
N TYR A 162 4.18 8.02 4.12
CA TYR A 162 2.86 7.44 3.85
C TYR A 162 1.86 8.48 3.30
N VAL A 163 1.74 9.65 3.95
CA VAL A 163 0.77 10.67 3.52
C VAL A 163 1.21 11.34 2.23
N THR A 164 2.51 11.49 2.01
CA THR A 164 3.07 11.93 0.73
C THR A 164 2.64 10.98 -0.39
N ASN A 165 2.86 9.68 -0.22
CA ASN A 165 2.44 8.67 -1.20
C ASN A 165 0.93 8.64 -1.42
N ALA A 166 0.14 8.80 -0.34
CA ALA A 166 -1.31 8.91 -0.46
C ALA A 166 -1.73 10.15 -1.26
N PHE A 167 -1.07 11.28 -1.03
CA PHE A 167 -1.31 12.50 -1.79
C PHE A 167 -0.98 12.31 -3.28
N GLU A 168 0.17 11.74 -3.57
CA GLU A 168 0.56 11.43 -4.95
C GLU A 168 -0.43 10.47 -5.62
N LEU A 169 -0.87 9.42 -4.91
CA LEU A 169 -1.80 8.44 -5.44
C LEU A 169 -3.19 9.04 -5.72
N PHE A 170 -3.78 9.76 -4.74
CA PHE A 170 -5.18 10.21 -4.86
C PHE A 170 -5.32 11.57 -5.55
N ILE A 171 -4.36 12.48 -5.39
CA ILE A 171 -4.42 13.83 -5.96
C ILE A 171 -3.70 13.90 -7.29
N LEU A 172 -2.41 13.50 -7.32
CA LEU A 172 -1.58 13.62 -8.51
C LEU A 172 -1.74 12.43 -9.47
N ARG A 173 -2.44 11.35 -9.05
CA ARG A 173 -2.66 10.11 -9.80
C ARG A 173 -1.37 9.37 -10.19
N ASN A 174 -0.32 9.57 -9.42
CA ASN A 174 0.92 8.81 -9.54
C ASN A 174 0.75 7.42 -8.91
N ARG A 175 1.43 6.42 -9.47
CA ARG A 175 1.43 5.07 -8.91
C ARG A 175 2.38 5.01 -7.72
N LYS A 176 1.83 5.18 -6.53
CA LYS A 176 2.59 5.17 -5.26
C LYS A 176 2.00 4.18 -4.26
N PRO A 177 2.86 3.49 -3.48
CA PRO A 177 2.41 2.54 -2.48
C PRO A 177 1.92 3.23 -1.19
N LEU A 178 0.81 2.77 -0.66
CA LEU A 178 0.37 3.10 0.71
C LEU A 178 1.15 2.23 1.71
N LEU A 179 2.46 2.42 1.75
CA LEU A 179 3.38 1.59 2.51
C LEU A 179 3.32 1.91 4.01
N ASP A 180 2.59 1.05 4.74
CA ASP A 180 2.50 1.03 6.19
C ASP A 180 3.09 -0.27 6.76
N VAL A 181 2.96 -0.46 8.07
CA VAL A 181 3.40 -1.68 8.75
C VAL A 181 2.67 -2.95 8.28
N ASN A 182 1.46 -2.83 7.77
CA ASN A 182 0.66 -3.96 7.29
C ASN A 182 1.11 -4.39 5.91
N MET A 183 1.26 -3.46 4.97
CA MET A 183 1.82 -3.72 3.66
C MET A 183 3.24 -4.26 3.79
N SER A 184 4.11 -3.62 4.57
CA SER A 184 5.48 -4.09 4.81
C SER A 184 5.52 -5.52 5.36
N ARG A 185 4.68 -5.84 6.34
CA ARG A 185 4.58 -7.21 6.89
C ARG A 185 4.22 -8.24 5.83
N LEU A 186 3.19 -7.94 5.01
CA LEU A 186 2.76 -8.84 3.95
C LEU A 186 3.88 -9.06 2.94
N LEU A 187 4.50 -7.99 2.45
CA LEU A 187 5.55 -8.06 1.45
C LEU A 187 6.78 -8.81 1.98
N LYS A 188 7.23 -8.51 3.20
CA LYS A 188 8.34 -9.23 3.83
C LYS A 188 8.03 -10.71 3.97
N ARG A 189 6.86 -11.08 4.47
CA ARG A 189 6.47 -12.49 4.61
C ARG A 189 6.43 -13.21 3.27
N TYR A 190 5.97 -12.54 2.23
CA TYR A 190 5.82 -13.16 0.92
C TYR A 190 7.16 -13.32 0.21
N PHE A 191 8.00 -12.27 0.16
CA PHE A 191 9.23 -12.27 -0.62
C PHE A 191 10.47 -12.72 0.17
N LYS A 192 10.65 -12.19 1.38
CA LYS A 192 11.87 -12.38 2.18
C LYS A 192 11.58 -12.20 3.66
N PRO A 193 11.18 -13.26 4.38
CA PRO A 193 11.00 -13.19 5.82
C PRO A 193 12.31 -12.81 6.51
N GLY A 194 12.22 -11.92 7.50
CA GLY A 194 13.34 -11.42 8.27
C GLY A 194 12.89 -10.39 9.29
N ASP A 195 13.86 -9.74 9.93
CA ASP A 195 13.59 -8.74 10.96
C ASP A 195 12.79 -7.55 10.41
N PHE A 196 11.93 -7.02 11.27
CA PHE A 196 11.15 -5.84 10.94
C PHE A 196 12.02 -4.59 11.10
N ILE A 197 12.34 -3.96 9.98
CA ILE A 197 12.97 -2.63 9.94
C ILE A 197 11.85 -1.60 9.72
N ASP A 198 11.97 -0.44 10.36
CA ASP A 198 11.03 0.66 10.14
C ASP A 198 10.97 1.01 8.65
N VAL A 199 9.79 0.99 8.07
CA VAL A 199 9.55 1.21 6.63
C VAL A 199 10.15 2.52 6.10
N ARG A 200 10.37 3.50 6.98
CA ARG A 200 11.01 4.79 6.63
C ARG A 200 12.48 4.65 6.29
N HIS A 201 13.13 3.60 6.80
CA HIS A 201 14.57 3.33 6.65
C HIS A 201 14.86 2.09 5.81
N ASP A 202 13.83 1.32 5.45
CA ASP A 202 13.94 0.09 4.66
C ASP A 202 13.77 0.41 3.17
N LYS A 203 14.88 0.76 2.50
CA LYS A 203 14.88 1.08 1.08
C LYS A 203 14.44 -0.09 0.20
N GLU A 204 14.85 -1.32 0.56
CA GLU A 204 14.50 -2.52 -0.20
C GLU A 204 12.98 -2.72 -0.24
N ILE A 205 12.31 -2.55 0.90
CA ILE A 205 10.84 -2.67 0.94
C ILE A 205 10.13 -1.52 0.24
N GLN A 206 10.71 -0.31 0.26
CA GLN A 206 10.15 0.84 -0.47
C GLN A 206 10.24 0.63 -1.99
N GLU A 207 11.38 0.17 -2.49
CA GLU A 207 11.57 -0.17 -3.91
C GLU A 207 10.63 -1.29 -4.34
N LEU A 208 10.56 -2.37 -3.56
CA LEU A 208 9.66 -3.49 -3.82
C LEU A 208 8.19 -3.05 -3.84
N ALA A 209 7.78 -2.20 -2.89
CA ALA A 209 6.42 -1.69 -2.85
C ALA A 209 6.08 -0.82 -4.08
N ASN A 210 7.03 0.00 -4.56
CA ASN A 210 6.86 0.76 -5.81
C ASN A 210 6.70 -0.17 -7.02
N ASP A 211 7.54 -1.21 -7.15
CA ASP A 211 7.43 -2.19 -8.24
C ASP A 211 6.06 -2.88 -8.24
N ILE A 212 5.56 -3.25 -7.04
CA ILE A 212 4.29 -3.96 -6.90
C ILE A 212 3.11 -3.10 -7.32
N VAL A 213 3.11 -1.81 -7.01
CA VAL A 213 1.97 -0.94 -7.35
C VAL A 213 2.02 -0.37 -8.77
N GLU A 214 3.04 -0.72 -9.55
CA GLU A 214 3.21 -0.28 -10.94
C GLU A 214 2.24 -1.04 -11.88
N VAL A 215 0.94 -0.87 -11.65
CA VAL A 215 -0.15 -1.48 -12.42
C VAL A 215 -1.27 -0.47 -12.70
N ARG A 216 -2.10 -0.78 -13.69
CA ARG A 216 -3.26 0.06 -14.03
C ARG A 216 -4.23 0.26 -12.86
N ARG A 217 -4.50 -0.80 -12.08
CA ARG A 217 -5.37 -0.80 -10.89
C ARG A 217 -4.59 -0.51 -9.60
N CYS A 218 -3.67 0.46 -9.65
CA CYS A 218 -2.78 0.81 -8.53
C CYS A 218 -3.54 1.12 -7.24
N LYS A 219 -4.58 1.93 -7.31
CA LYS A 219 -5.40 2.32 -6.15
C LYS A 219 -6.06 1.10 -5.49
N GLU A 220 -6.70 0.27 -6.29
CA GLU A 220 -7.37 -0.95 -5.83
C GLU A 220 -6.37 -1.95 -5.27
N LEU A 221 -5.19 -2.10 -5.89
CA LEU A 221 -4.15 -2.99 -5.38
C LEU A 221 -3.61 -2.54 -4.02
N ASN A 222 -3.42 -1.24 -3.81
CA ASN A 222 -3.07 -0.71 -2.49
C ASN A 222 -4.10 -1.11 -1.43
N TRP A 223 -5.38 -0.90 -1.71
CA TRP A 223 -6.47 -1.28 -0.81
C TRP A 223 -6.54 -2.80 -0.63
N ALA A 224 -6.35 -3.58 -1.69
CA ALA A 224 -6.29 -5.04 -1.63
C ALA A 224 -5.21 -5.54 -0.66
N ILE A 225 -4.01 -4.99 -0.75
CA ILE A 225 -2.90 -5.35 0.14
C ILE A 225 -3.22 -5.01 1.60
N LEU A 226 -3.75 -3.82 1.85
CA LEU A 226 -4.12 -3.38 3.20
C LEU A 226 -5.25 -4.24 3.80
N ASP A 227 -6.28 -4.55 3.02
CA ASP A 227 -7.39 -5.39 3.45
C ASP A 227 -6.94 -6.83 3.67
N TYR A 228 -6.15 -7.37 2.76
CA TYR A 228 -5.60 -8.71 2.89
C TYR A 228 -4.70 -8.87 4.10
N ALA A 229 -3.87 -7.87 4.38
CA ALA A 229 -3.04 -7.84 5.57
C ALA A 229 -3.83 -7.73 6.87
N ALA A 230 -5.00 -7.10 6.84
CA ALA A 230 -5.89 -7.01 8.00
C ALA A 230 -6.70 -8.28 8.24
N LEU A 231 -7.18 -8.94 7.18
CA LEU A 231 -8.14 -10.04 7.25
C LEU A 231 -7.46 -11.42 7.21
N VAL A 232 -6.43 -11.60 6.40
CA VAL A 232 -5.77 -12.88 6.14
C VAL A 232 -4.34 -12.90 6.68
N CYS A 233 -3.44 -12.05 6.18
CA CYS A 233 -2.04 -11.98 6.60
C CYS A 233 -1.89 -11.17 7.90
N LYS A 234 -2.66 -11.52 8.94
CA LYS A 234 -2.71 -10.84 10.24
C LYS A 234 -1.33 -10.81 10.91
N SER A 235 -1.10 -9.83 11.80
CA SER A 235 0.14 -9.76 12.58
C SER A 235 0.33 -10.96 13.50
N ARG A 236 -0.76 -11.38 14.16
CA ARG A 236 -0.83 -12.58 14.98
C ARG A 236 -1.79 -13.58 14.34
N ASN A 237 -1.43 -14.86 14.37
CA ASN A 237 -2.24 -15.97 13.83
C ASN A 237 -2.73 -15.69 12.39
N PRO A 238 -1.81 -15.53 11.41
CA PRO A 238 -2.19 -15.36 10.02
C PRO A 238 -2.88 -16.64 9.50
N LEU A 239 -3.88 -16.48 8.62
CA LEU A 239 -4.63 -17.57 8.02
C LEU A 239 -3.88 -18.14 6.81
N CYS A 240 -2.69 -18.74 7.06
CA CYS A 240 -1.77 -19.14 5.99
C CYS A 240 -2.28 -20.29 5.12
N ASP A 241 -3.06 -21.22 5.69
CA ASP A 241 -3.59 -22.36 4.93
C ASP A 241 -4.70 -21.95 3.94
N GLU A 242 -5.43 -20.86 4.25
CA GLU A 242 -6.47 -20.28 3.40
C GLU A 242 -5.91 -19.15 2.49
N CYS A 243 -4.62 -18.87 2.60
CA CYS A 243 -4.01 -17.72 1.94
C CYS A 243 -3.86 -17.95 0.44
N VAL A 244 -4.41 -17.05 -0.39
CA VAL A 244 -4.30 -17.13 -1.87
C VAL A 244 -2.86 -16.96 -2.37
N LEU A 245 -1.95 -16.52 -1.50
CA LEU A 245 -0.53 -16.32 -1.79
C LEU A 245 0.37 -17.46 -1.26
N ASN A 246 -0.16 -18.44 -0.53
CA ASN A 246 0.62 -19.45 0.18
C ASN A 246 1.57 -20.24 -0.70
N LYS A 247 1.18 -20.50 -1.96
CA LYS A 247 1.94 -21.28 -2.95
C LYS A 247 3.36 -20.75 -3.20
N HIS A 248 3.56 -19.43 -3.10
CA HIS A 248 4.84 -18.76 -3.32
C HIS A 248 5.30 -17.92 -2.11
N CYS A 249 4.63 -18.07 -0.97
CA CYS A 249 4.92 -17.31 0.24
C CYS A 249 6.11 -17.92 0.99
N LYS A 250 7.22 -17.19 1.08
CA LYS A 250 8.43 -17.65 1.77
C LYS A 250 8.21 -17.87 3.26
N TYR A 251 7.38 -17.07 3.91
CA TYR A 251 7.03 -17.27 5.31
C TYR A 251 6.27 -18.59 5.53
N TYR A 252 5.34 -18.93 4.65
CA TYR A 252 4.58 -20.16 4.74
C TYR A 252 5.46 -21.40 4.47
N GLU A 253 6.33 -21.32 3.48
CA GLU A 253 7.31 -22.35 3.16
C GLU A 253 8.18 -22.69 4.38
N LEU A 254 8.73 -21.67 5.05
CA LEU A 254 9.53 -21.84 6.27
C LEU A 254 8.71 -22.39 7.44
N SER A 255 7.44 -21.98 7.60
CA SER A 255 6.57 -22.41 8.69
C SER A 255 6.18 -23.88 8.60
N LYS A 256 6.19 -24.49 7.42
CA LYS A 256 5.89 -25.91 7.19
C LYS A 256 7.14 -26.81 7.29
N GLY A 257 8.30 -26.27 7.63
CA GLY A 257 9.54 -27.04 7.76
C GLY A 257 10.14 -27.50 6.42
N ASN A 258 9.63 -27.01 5.30
CA ASN A 258 10.18 -27.29 3.98
C ASN A 258 11.42 -26.42 3.72
N THR A 259 12.53 -26.74 4.36
CA THR A 259 13.86 -26.14 4.11
C THR A 259 14.46 -26.72 2.81
N THR A 260 13.83 -26.49 1.69
CA THR A 260 14.54 -26.56 0.41
C THR A 260 15.04 -25.15 0.11
N PHE A 261 16.17 -24.79 0.71
CA PHE A 261 16.99 -23.70 0.22
C PHE A 261 17.33 -24.03 -1.24
N ILE A 262 16.70 -23.36 -2.17
CA ILE A 262 17.25 -23.19 -3.52
C ILE A 262 18.06 -21.90 -3.43
N PRO A 263 19.39 -22.02 -3.55
CA PRO A 263 20.30 -20.88 -3.46
C PRO A 263 20.05 -19.86 -4.57
#